data_e3d65662677664590ad7d8e3a39f4a15
#
_entry.id   e3d65662677664590ad7d8e3a39f4a15
#
_cell.length_a   1.000
_cell.length_b   1.000
_cell.length_c   1.000
_cell.angle_alpha   90.00
_cell.angle_beta   90.00
_cell.angle_gamma   90.00
#
_symmetry.space_group_name_H-M   'P 1'
#
loop_
_entity.id
_entity.type
_entity.pdbx_description
1 polymer ?
#
loop_
_entity_poly.entity_id
_entity_poly.type
_entity_poly.pdbx_seq_one_letter_code
_entity_poly.pdbx_strand_id
1 'polypeptide(L)'
;MCSQDDIDIYQKHNYVHSMESYFNIMGDSVDLNYFLYRNNKNNDLNNLLFDVYRLSKTMISEDIIICLKLVEEDIFNKNVLGIFIKCSLSEAAEKFFLFKDELFERHESGVLDKIFIALMKSME
;
A
#
# COMPACT_ATOMS: atom_id res chain seq x y z
N MET A 1 19.63 -1.58 -3.24
CA MET A 1 20.39 -2.25 -2.17
C MET A 1 20.11 -1.60 -0.82
N CYS A 2 19.99 -2.44 0.22
CA CYS A 2 19.75 -1.94 1.56
C CYS A 2 21.06 -1.41 2.16
N SER A 3 21.03 -0.23 2.75
CA SER A 3 22.14 0.29 3.53
C SER A 3 22.13 -0.32 4.92
N GLN A 4 23.23 -0.14 5.68
CA GLN A 4 23.27 -0.55 7.08
C GLN A 4 22.22 0.18 7.90
N ASP A 5 21.96 1.45 7.58
CA ASP A 5 20.93 2.24 8.27
C ASP A 5 19.53 1.66 8.03
N ASP A 6 19.24 1.19 6.82
CA ASP A 6 17.96 0.56 6.50
C ASP A 6 17.75 -0.72 7.31
N ILE A 7 18.81 -1.51 7.47
CA ILE A 7 18.78 -2.74 8.26
C ILE A 7 18.57 -2.43 9.74
N ASP A 8 19.24 -1.41 10.27
CA ASP A 8 19.08 -1.01 11.66
C ASP A 8 17.66 -0.52 11.94
N ILE A 9 17.07 0.23 11.01
CA ILE A 9 15.69 0.69 11.14
C ILE A 9 14.73 -0.50 11.10
N TYR A 10 14.97 -1.46 10.20
CA TYR A 10 14.15 -2.67 10.11
C TYR A 10 14.16 -3.45 11.43
N GLN A 11 15.32 -3.55 12.09
CA GLN A 11 15.42 -4.25 13.35
C GLN A 11 14.75 -3.53 14.51
N LYS A 12 14.78 -2.19 14.51
CA LYS A 12 14.22 -1.37 15.60
C LYS A 12 12.76 -1.00 15.40
N HIS A 13 12.36 -0.78 14.16
CA HIS A 13 11.02 -0.28 13.79
C HIS A 13 10.48 -1.12 12.65
N ASN A 14 10.02 -2.33 12.95
CA ASN A 14 9.56 -3.27 11.92
C ASN A 14 8.09 -3.04 11.58
N TYR A 15 7.82 -2.03 10.78
CA TYR A 15 6.47 -1.71 10.30
C TYR A 15 5.91 -2.80 9.38
N VAL A 16 6.77 -3.40 8.56
CA VAL A 16 6.37 -4.46 7.62
C VAL A 16 5.82 -5.66 8.37
N HIS A 17 6.45 -6.04 9.47
CA HIS A 17 5.99 -7.18 10.27
C HIS A 17 4.54 -6.99 10.74
N SER A 18 4.20 -5.79 11.20
CA SER A 18 2.84 -5.51 11.67
C SER A 18 1.81 -5.52 10.54
N MET A 19 2.24 -5.37 9.30
CA MET A 19 1.36 -5.33 8.13
C MET A 19 1.18 -6.68 7.44
N GLU A 20 2.02 -7.67 7.75
CA GLU A 20 1.98 -8.99 7.10
C GLU A 20 0.67 -9.74 7.36
N SER A 21 -0.04 -9.41 8.42
CA SER A 21 -1.35 -10.01 8.72
C SER A 21 -2.47 -9.52 7.81
N TYR A 22 -2.28 -8.37 7.15
CA TYR A 22 -3.32 -7.71 6.36
C TYR A 22 -2.97 -7.62 4.88
N PHE A 23 -1.68 -7.62 4.56
CA PHE A 23 -1.18 -7.37 3.20
C PHE A 23 -0.14 -8.40 2.82
N ASN A 24 -0.13 -8.76 1.53
CA ASN A 24 0.97 -9.53 0.96
C ASN A 24 2.12 -8.58 0.63
N ILE A 25 3.26 -8.79 1.27
CA ILE A 25 4.43 -7.95 1.05
C ILE A 25 5.23 -8.54 -0.12
N MET A 26 5.48 -7.71 -1.13
CA MET A 26 6.24 -8.09 -2.31
C MET A 26 7.53 -7.29 -2.40
N GLY A 27 8.59 -7.94 -2.89
CA GLY A 27 9.88 -7.31 -3.02
C GLY A 27 10.68 -7.31 -1.73
N ASP A 28 11.58 -6.34 -1.58
CA ASP A 28 12.49 -6.28 -0.44
C ASP A 28 11.81 -5.67 0.78
N SER A 29 11.68 -6.47 1.83
CA SER A 29 11.01 -6.05 3.07
C SER A 29 11.76 -4.96 3.81
N VAL A 30 13.07 -4.92 3.72
CA VAL A 30 13.89 -3.91 4.39
C VAL A 30 13.69 -2.55 3.73
N ASP A 31 13.71 -2.52 2.40
CA ASP A 31 13.48 -1.29 1.64
C ASP A 31 12.07 -0.75 1.87
N LEU A 32 11.08 -1.63 1.87
CA LEU A 32 9.69 -1.25 2.14
C LEU A 32 9.54 -0.70 3.55
N ASN A 33 10.15 -1.35 4.52
CA ASN A 33 10.09 -0.90 5.91
C ASN A 33 10.74 0.48 6.08
N TYR A 34 11.87 0.72 5.41
CA TYR A 34 12.54 2.02 5.45
C TYR A 34 11.66 3.10 4.83
N PHE A 35 11.01 2.80 3.70
CA PHE A 35 10.06 3.72 3.07
C PHE A 35 8.92 4.08 4.04
N LEU A 36 8.34 3.09 4.67
CA LEU A 36 7.26 3.31 5.65
C LEU A 36 7.73 4.16 6.82
N TYR A 37 8.92 3.87 7.33
CA TYR A 37 9.50 4.65 8.43
C TYR A 37 9.68 6.11 8.05
N ARG A 38 10.22 6.39 6.86
CA ARG A 38 10.51 7.76 6.42
C ARG A 38 9.30 8.55 6.02
N ASN A 39 8.25 7.90 5.58
CA ASN A 39 7.10 8.56 4.96
C ASN A 39 5.83 8.52 5.81
N ASN A 40 5.93 8.03 7.04
CA ASN A 40 4.77 7.87 7.92
C ASN A 40 4.64 9.04 8.91
N LYS A 41 4.62 10.25 8.39
CA LYS A 41 4.51 11.45 9.20
C LYS A 41 3.14 11.51 9.88
N ASN A 42 3.13 11.64 11.20
CA ASN A 42 1.91 11.69 12.01
C ASN A 42 1.02 10.45 11.79
N ASN A 43 1.62 9.32 11.45
CA ASN A 43 0.91 8.07 11.13
C ASN A 43 -0.02 8.17 9.91
N ASP A 44 0.18 9.15 9.05
CA ASP A 44 -0.66 9.36 7.86
C ASP A 44 -0.71 8.13 6.96
N LEU A 45 0.45 7.55 6.69
CA LEU A 45 0.55 6.40 5.79
C LEU A 45 -0.06 5.14 6.43
N ASN A 46 0.16 4.93 7.72
CA ASN A 46 -0.48 3.82 8.44
C ASN A 46 -2.00 3.96 8.44
N ASN A 47 -2.51 5.16 8.66
CA ASN A 47 -3.95 5.42 8.64
C ASN A 47 -4.52 5.17 7.25
N LEU A 48 -3.82 5.58 6.21
CA LEU A 48 -4.22 5.33 4.83
C LEU A 48 -4.26 3.82 4.54
N LEU A 49 -3.24 3.08 4.92
CA LEU A 49 -3.18 1.64 4.69
C LEU A 49 -4.28 0.90 5.45
N PHE A 50 -4.57 1.33 6.67
CA PHE A 50 -5.67 0.77 7.45
C PHE A 50 -7.01 0.99 6.75
N ASP A 51 -7.23 2.20 6.22
CA ASP A 51 -8.44 2.51 5.47
C ASP A 51 -8.51 1.71 4.15
N VAL A 52 -7.38 1.54 3.46
CA VAL A 52 -7.32 0.69 2.25
C VAL A 52 -7.82 -0.71 2.58
N TYR A 53 -7.31 -1.31 3.64
CA TYR A 53 -7.72 -2.64 4.05
C TYR A 53 -9.22 -2.69 4.36
N ARG A 54 -9.69 -1.81 5.23
CA ARG A 54 -11.07 -1.81 5.69
C ARG A 54 -12.06 -1.48 4.59
N LEU A 55 -11.81 -0.40 3.84
CA LEU A 55 -12.72 0.06 2.80
C LEU A 55 -12.76 -0.89 1.61
N SER A 56 -11.63 -1.44 1.20
CA SER A 56 -11.61 -2.36 0.06
C SER A 56 -12.37 -3.64 0.36
N LYS A 57 -12.22 -4.18 1.55
CA LYS A 57 -12.96 -5.39 1.94
C LYS A 57 -14.47 -5.15 2.08
N THR A 58 -14.85 -3.95 2.49
CA THR A 58 -16.27 -3.57 2.62
C THR A 58 -16.90 -3.20 1.28
N MET A 59 -16.17 -2.42 0.47
CA MET A 59 -16.72 -1.82 -0.75
C MET A 59 -16.50 -2.68 -2.00
N ILE A 60 -15.46 -3.50 -2.04
CA ILE A 60 -15.17 -4.34 -3.21
C ILE A 60 -15.56 -5.79 -2.95
N SER A 61 -14.83 -6.47 -2.07
CA SER A 61 -15.11 -7.87 -1.71
C SER A 61 -14.31 -8.27 -0.49
N GLU A 62 -14.86 -9.15 0.34
CA GLU A 62 -14.13 -9.72 1.47
C GLU A 62 -12.98 -10.64 1.03
N ASP A 63 -13.06 -11.16 -0.20
CA ASP A 63 -12.10 -12.13 -0.72
C ASP A 63 -10.95 -11.51 -1.49
N ILE A 64 -10.79 -10.19 -1.42
CA ILE A 64 -9.69 -9.52 -2.10
C ILE A 64 -8.35 -9.81 -1.43
N ILE A 65 -7.30 -9.78 -2.25
CA ILE A 65 -5.93 -9.85 -1.78
C ILE A 65 -5.27 -8.51 -2.09
N ILE A 66 -4.61 -7.93 -1.09
CA ILE A 66 -3.95 -6.64 -1.23
C ILE A 66 -2.44 -6.85 -1.13
N CYS A 67 -1.72 -6.48 -2.18
CA CYS A 67 -0.26 -6.60 -2.23
C CYS A 67 0.37 -5.22 -2.10
N LEU A 68 1.44 -5.13 -1.32
CA LEU A 68 2.24 -3.92 -1.16
C LEU A 68 3.61 -4.13 -1.77
N LYS A 69 4.06 -3.17 -2.57
CA LYS A 69 5.38 -3.21 -3.20
C LYS A 69 5.86 -1.80 -3.46
N LEU A 70 7.14 -1.54 -3.23
CA LEU A 70 7.73 -0.27 -3.66
C LEU A 70 7.84 -0.26 -5.18
N VAL A 71 7.40 0.85 -5.78
CA VAL A 71 7.43 1.08 -7.22
C VAL A 71 8.24 2.33 -7.49
N GLU A 72 9.12 2.28 -8.48
CA GLU A 72 9.88 3.44 -8.91
C GLU A 72 9.15 4.14 -10.05
N GLU A 73 8.89 5.43 -9.87
CA GLU A 73 8.36 6.27 -10.95
C GLU A 73 9.52 6.81 -11.80
N ASP A 74 9.62 6.33 -13.05
CA ASP A 74 10.73 6.67 -13.93
C ASP A 74 10.88 8.15 -14.21
N ILE A 75 9.75 8.86 -14.33
CA ILE A 75 9.75 10.29 -14.70
C ILE A 75 10.40 11.16 -13.64
N PHE A 76 10.16 10.85 -12.36
CA PHE A 76 10.62 11.65 -11.24
C PHE A 76 11.72 10.97 -10.43
N ASN A 77 12.14 9.79 -10.81
CA ASN A 77 13.12 8.99 -10.09
C ASN A 77 12.76 8.86 -8.59
N LYS A 78 11.48 8.66 -8.32
CA LYS A 78 10.89 8.67 -6.99
C LYS A 78 10.24 7.33 -6.70
N ASN A 79 10.43 6.84 -5.47
CA ASN A 79 9.73 5.64 -5.01
C ASN A 79 8.37 6.01 -4.45
N VAL A 80 7.36 5.22 -4.81
CA VAL A 80 6.02 5.29 -4.24
C VAL A 80 5.61 3.91 -3.74
N LEU A 81 4.68 3.88 -2.81
CA LEU A 81 4.12 2.63 -2.32
C LEU A 81 3.04 2.15 -3.28
N GLY A 82 3.31 1.05 -3.98
CA GLY A 82 2.32 0.40 -4.83
C GLY A 82 1.37 -0.45 -3.99
N ILE A 83 0.08 -0.20 -4.16
CA ILE A 83 -0.99 -0.94 -3.50
C ILE A 83 -1.80 -1.63 -4.60
N PHE A 84 -1.67 -2.95 -4.69
CA PHE A 84 -2.28 -3.74 -5.77
C PHE A 84 -3.39 -4.60 -5.20
N ILE A 85 -4.62 -4.30 -5.60
CA ILE A 85 -5.80 -5.02 -5.13
C ILE A 85 -6.17 -6.06 -6.18
N LYS A 86 -6.12 -7.34 -5.78
CA LYS A 86 -6.46 -8.47 -6.66
C LYS A 86 -7.85 -8.98 -6.34
N CYS A 87 -8.68 -9.04 -7.38
CA CYS A 87 -10.06 -9.49 -7.23
C CYS A 87 -10.53 -10.14 -8.53
N SER A 88 -11.29 -11.23 -8.40
CA SER A 88 -11.82 -12.00 -9.55
C SER A 88 -13.22 -11.57 -9.98
N LEU A 89 -13.88 -10.67 -9.24
CA LEU A 89 -15.26 -10.27 -9.52
C LEU A 89 -15.34 -9.44 -10.78
N SER A 90 -16.35 -9.72 -11.64
CA SER A 90 -16.58 -8.99 -12.87
C SER A 90 -16.95 -7.52 -12.65
N GLU A 91 -17.55 -7.20 -11.50
CA GLU A 91 -17.98 -5.85 -11.13
C GLU A 91 -16.93 -5.08 -10.34
N ALA A 92 -15.72 -5.67 -10.18
CA ALA A 92 -14.68 -5.09 -9.33
C ALA A 92 -14.25 -3.70 -9.78
N ALA A 93 -14.25 -3.44 -11.10
CA ALA A 93 -13.81 -2.15 -11.62
C ALA A 93 -14.65 -0.98 -11.10
N GLU A 94 -15.99 -1.10 -11.16
CA GLU A 94 -16.87 -0.06 -10.66
C GLU A 94 -16.72 0.16 -9.16
N LYS A 95 -16.68 -0.95 -8.42
CA LYS A 95 -16.51 -0.91 -6.97
C LYS A 95 -15.14 -0.33 -6.58
N PHE A 96 -14.12 -0.63 -7.37
CA PHE A 96 -12.78 -0.09 -7.16
C PHE A 96 -12.76 1.43 -7.32
N PHE A 97 -13.42 1.98 -8.33
CA PHE A 97 -13.49 3.44 -8.52
C PHE A 97 -14.20 4.12 -7.36
N LEU A 98 -15.29 3.55 -6.88
CA LEU A 98 -16.02 4.09 -5.72
C LEU A 98 -15.14 4.03 -4.46
N PHE A 99 -14.43 2.93 -4.28
CA PHE A 99 -13.48 2.78 -3.17
C PHE A 99 -12.37 3.84 -3.24
N LYS A 100 -11.78 4.05 -4.41
CA LYS A 100 -10.74 5.06 -4.60
C LYS A 100 -11.25 6.46 -4.27
N ASP A 101 -12.42 6.81 -4.75
CA ASP A 101 -13.02 8.11 -4.47
C ASP A 101 -13.19 8.32 -2.97
N GLU A 102 -13.72 7.33 -2.28
CA GLU A 102 -13.91 7.39 -0.82
C GLU A 102 -12.58 7.51 -0.08
N LEU A 103 -11.59 6.74 -0.50
CA LEU A 103 -10.26 6.79 0.11
C LEU A 103 -9.62 8.17 -0.08
N PHE A 104 -9.72 8.74 -1.28
CA PHE A 104 -9.11 10.02 -1.60
C PHE A 104 -9.80 11.18 -0.89
N GLU A 105 -11.10 11.07 -0.59
CA GLU A 105 -11.80 12.05 0.22
C GLU A 105 -11.36 12.06 1.68
N ARG A 106 -10.91 10.93 2.18
CA ARG A 106 -10.52 10.77 3.59
C ARG A 106 -9.09 11.18 3.89
N HIS A 107 -8.25 11.32 2.87
CA HIS A 107 -6.82 11.55 3.05
C HIS A 107 -6.35 12.77 2.26
N GLU A 108 -5.33 13.43 2.80
CA GLU A 108 -4.77 14.62 2.18
C GLU A 108 -3.84 14.28 1.02
N SER A 109 -3.67 15.23 0.09
CA SER A 109 -2.83 15.05 -1.09
C SER A 109 -1.38 14.70 -0.75
N GLY A 110 -0.86 15.18 0.37
CA GLY A 110 0.51 14.89 0.79
C GLY A 110 0.79 13.41 0.98
N VAL A 111 -0.15 12.67 1.59
CA VAL A 111 0.00 11.22 1.76
C VAL A 111 -0.39 10.48 0.48
N LEU A 112 -1.40 10.97 -0.25
CA LEU A 112 -1.84 10.35 -1.49
C LEU A 112 -0.76 10.38 -2.57
N ASP A 113 0.09 11.39 -2.57
CA ASP A 113 1.21 11.51 -3.52
C ASP A 113 2.30 10.44 -3.30
N LYS A 114 2.27 9.76 -2.18
CA LYS A 114 3.25 8.72 -1.83
C LYS A 114 2.84 7.33 -2.24
N ILE A 115 1.63 7.17 -2.77
CA ILE A 115 1.06 5.87 -3.09
C ILE A 115 0.63 5.79 -4.56
N PHE A 116 0.54 4.54 -5.03
CA PHE A 116 -0.06 4.19 -6.31
C PHE A 116 -1.02 3.03 -6.05
N ILE A 117 -2.28 3.17 -6.45
CA ILE A 117 -3.28 2.12 -6.24
C ILE A 117 -3.76 1.60 -7.59
N ALA A 118 -3.75 0.30 -7.75
CA ALA A 118 -4.23 -0.35 -8.96
C ALA A 118 -5.08 -1.57 -8.64
N LEU A 119 -6.06 -1.81 -9.47
CA LEU A 119 -6.85 -3.04 -9.46
C LEU A 119 -6.21 -4.03 -10.43
N MET A 120 -5.95 -5.24 -9.95
CA MET A 120 -5.44 -6.32 -10.77
C MET A 120 -6.45 -7.45 -10.78
N LYS A 121 -6.74 -7.96 -11.97
CA LYS A 121 -7.61 -9.11 -12.08
C LYS A 121 -6.88 -10.34 -11.58
N SER A 122 -7.49 -11.06 -10.65
CA SER A 122 -6.94 -12.33 -10.19
C SER A 122 -7.10 -13.36 -11.30
N MET A 123 -5.99 -13.98 -11.66
CA MET A 123 -6.00 -15.09 -12.63
C MET A 123 -6.14 -16.39 -11.83
N GLU A 124 -7.24 -17.04 -12.05
CA GLU A 124 -7.44 -18.38 -11.52
C GLU A 124 -7.13 -19.43 -12.57
#